data_03f92a4c2c70c5af9e00353cfc7cd943
#
_entry.id   03f92a4c2c70c5af9e00353cfc7cd943
#
_cell.length_a   1.000
_cell.length_b   1.000
_cell.length_c   1.000
_cell.angle_alpha   90.00
_cell.angle_beta   90.00
_cell.angle_gamma   90.00
#
_symmetry.space_group_name_H-M   'P 1'
#
loop_
_entity.id
_entity.type
_entity.pdbx_description
1 polymer ?
#
loop_
_entity_poly.entity_id
_entity_poly.type
_entity_poly.pdbx_seq_one_letter_code
_entity_poly.pdbx_strand_id
1 'polypeptide(L)'
;MKVLMFGWEFPPHILGGLGTASYGITKGLAAQGDMDITLCLPNPHGDEDHSFLNIIPMNNVPVVWHDVNREYVEQRIGHRMSPDLYYDLRNHIYADFYYRYTDDLGCINFSGRYPDNLNEEINNYSIVAGVVARQQQFDIIHAHDWLTYPAGIHAKQVSGKPLVIHVHATDFDRSRGHVNPTVYGIEKDGMDHADCIMCVSELTRQTVINHYHQSPDKCFAVHNAVYPLEPGKEEIIAHRLPLKERKERVVTFLGRITMQKGPEYFVEAAALVLQRTRHIRFCMAGSGDMMNAMIELAARRGITDRFHFPGFMKGNQVYEAYCKSDVYVMPSVSEPFGISPLEAMQCGVPSIISKQSGCSEILKNCIKLDYWDINAMADAMYSICTNDALYQYLKDEGKKEVDQITWEKVGLKIRNLYELTFHRYYHNN
;
A
#
# COMPACT_ATOMS: atom_id res chain seq x y z
N MET A 1 -4.78 -24.42 3.37
CA MET A 1 -4.23 -23.69 4.53
C MET A 1 -5.21 -22.59 4.92
N LYS A 2 -5.49 -22.44 6.21
CA LYS A 2 -6.37 -21.39 6.73
C LYS A 2 -5.55 -20.20 7.21
N VAL A 3 -5.87 -19.00 6.71
CA VAL A 3 -5.13 -17.78 6.97
C VAL A 3 -6.00 -16.80 7.74
N LEU A 4 -5.55 -16.38 8.93
CA LEU A 4 -6.15 -15.25 9.65
C LEU A 4 -5.39 -13.99 9.26
N MET A 5 -6.05 -13.08 8.55
CA MET A 5 -5.44 -11.90 7.96
C MET A 5 -5.97 -10.64 8.64
N PHE A 6 -5.08 -9.72 8.98
CA PHE A 6 -5.41 -8.43 9.55
C PHE A 6 -5.14 -7.32 8.55
N GLY A 7 -6.20 -6.60 8.16
CA GLY A 7 -6.17 -5.46 7.27
C GLY A 7 -6.72 -4.20 7.93
N TRP A 8 -6.52 -3.05 7.31
CA TRP A 8 -7.04 -1.77 7.79
C TRP A 8 -8.12 -1.19 6.89
N GLU A 9 -7.91 -1.30 5.58
CA GLU A 9 -8.84 -0.85 4.54
C GLU A 9 -8.99 -1.91 3.44
N PHE A 10 -10.16 -1.94 2.80
CA PHE A 10 -10.48 -2.87 1.73
C PHE A 10 -11.45 -2.23 0.73
N PRO A 11 -11.36 -2.52 -0.59
CA PRO A 11 -12.29 -1.96 -1.57
C PRO A 11 -13.76 -2.32 -1.32
N PRO A 12 -14.68 -1.38 -1.62
CA PRO A 12 -14.50 -0.13 -2.33
C PRO A 12 -14.04 1.06 -1.47
N HIS A 13 -13.93 0.89 -0.16
CA HIS A 13 -13.60 1.95 0.81
C HIS A 13 -12.11 1.99 1.11
N ILE A 14 -11.34 2.54 0.19
CA ILE A 14 -9.88 2.68 0.30
C ILE A 14 -9.44 4.14 0.23
N LEU A 15 -8.34 4.44 0.93
CA LEU A 15 -7.72 5.76 0.93
C LEU A 15 -6.37 5.79 0.20
N GLY A 16 -5.83 4.60 -0.12
CA GLY A 16 -4.52 4.50 -0.75
C GLY A 16 -4.21 3.14 -1.38
N GLY A 17 -2.94 2.94 -1.72
CA GLY A 17 -2.47 1.72 -2.37
C GLY A 17 -2.50 0.47 -1.48
N LEU A 18 -2.61 0.64 -0.15
CA LEU A 18 -2.67 -0.47 0.80
C LEU A 18 -3.90 -1.35 0.55
N GLY A 19 -5.09 -0.74 0.48
CA GLY A 19 -6.34 -1.46 0.23
C GLY A 19 -6.35 -2.15 -1.14
N THR A 20 -5.83 -1.49 -2.18
CA THR A 20 -5.67 -2.08 -3.51
C THR A 20 -4.75 -3.31 -3.48
N ALA A 21 -3.61 -3.23 -2.78
CA ALA A 21 -2.68 -4.34 -2.66
C ALA A 21 -3.27 -5.49 -1.83
N SER A 22 -3.93 -5.18 -0.69
CA SER A 22 -4.59 -6.19 0.17
C SER A 22 -5.66 -6.98 -0.61
N TYR A 23 -6.49 -6.29 -1.39
CA TYR A 23 -7.46 -6.95 -2.26
C TYR A 23 -6.79 -7.82 -3.33
N GLY A 24 -5.72 -7.33 -3.97
CA GLY A 24 -4.96 -8.09 -4.96
C GLY A 24 -4.33 -9.35 -4.39
N ILE A 25 -3.71 -9.23 -3.24
CA ILE A 25 -3.09 -10.35 -2.53
C ILE A 25 -4.13 -11.40 -2.15
N THR A 26 -5.26 -10.99 -1.54
CA THR A 26 -6.32 -11.91 -1.13
C THR A 26 -6.94 -12.63 -2.31
N LYS A 27 -7.22 -11.93 -3.40
CA LYS A 27 -7.76 -12.51 -4.64
C LYS A 27 -6.78 -13.47 -5.31
N GLY A 28 -5.49 -13.09 -5.35
CA GLY A 28 -4.42 -13.95 -5.88
C GLY A 28 -4.20 -15.21 -5.06
N LEU A 29 -4.32 -15.13 -3.72
CA LEU A 29 -4.27 -16.29 -2.83
C LEU A 29 -5.50 -17.19 -3.02
N ALA A 30 -6.70 -16.63 -3.06
CA ALA A 30 -7.93 -17.39 -3.30
C ALA A 30 -7.92 -18.14 -4.65
N ALA A 31 -7.30 -17.55 -5.67
CA ALA A 31 -7.14 -18.19 -6.99
C ALA A 31 -6.28 -19.46 -6.96
N GLN A 32 -5.52 -19.72 -5.89
CA GLN A 32 -4.75 -20.97 -5.72
C GLN A 32 -5.67 -22.17 -5.39
N GLY A 33 -6.91 -21.93 -4.93
CA GLY A 33 -7.93 -22.96 -4.71
C GLY A 33 -7.79 -23.78 -3.41
N ASP A 34 -6.71 -23.61 -2.67
CA ASP A 34 -6.42 -24.32 -1.41
C ASP A 34 -6.20 -23.39 -0.20
N MET A 35 -6.53 -22.10 -0.36
CA MET A 35 -6.43 -21.10 0.69
C MET A 35 -7.82 -20.71 1.20
N ASP A 36 -8.03 -20.80 2.51
CA ASP A 36 -9.21 -20.32 3.22
C ASP A 36 -8.82 -19.06 3.98
N ILE A 37 -9.31 -17.91 3.54
CA ILE A 37 -8.88 -16.60 4.03
C ILE A 37 -9.99 -15.98 4.88
N THR A 38 -9.66 -15.66 6.11
CA THR A 38 -10.49 -14.84 7.00
C THR A 38 -9.80 -13.49 7.20
N LEU A 39 -10.36 -12.42 6.65
CA LEU A 39 -9.87 -11.05 6.74
C LEU A 39 -10.59 -10.31 7.86
N CYS A 40 -9.83 -9.80 8.81
CA CYS A 40 -10.31 -8.93 9.87
C CYS A 40 -10.16 -7.47 9.43
N LEU A 41 -11.23 -6.68 9.52
CA LEU A 41 -11.23 -5.25 9.21
C LEU A 41 -11.80 -4.46 10.39
N PRO A 42 -11.26 -3.26 10.72
CA PRO A 42 -11.74 -2.45 11.84
C PRO A 42 -13.23 -2.13 11.71
N ASN A 43 -13.65 -1.57 10.58
CA ASN A 43 -15.01 -1.12 10.33
C ASN A 43 -15.39 -1.28 8.84
N PRO A 44 -15.69 -2.51 8.37
CA PRO A 44 -16.20 -2.72 7.01
C PRO A 44 -17.62 -2.16 6.87
N HIS A 45 -17.98 -1.79 5.63
CA HIS A 45 -19.26 -1.15 5.31
C HIS A 45 -20.34 -2.16 4.85
N GLY A 46 -19.94 -3.41 4.56
CA GLY A 46 -20.84 -4.49 4.14
C GLY A 46 -21.05 -4.60 2.63
N ASP A 47 -20.37 -3.78 1.84
CA ASP A 47 -20.36 -3.80 0.37
C ASP A 47 -19.00 -4.28 -0.21
N GLU A 48 -18.11 -4.77 0.68
CA GLU A 48 -16.86 -5.40 0.28
C GLU A 48 -17.12 -6.74 -0.43
N ASP A 49 -16.23 -7.12 -1.35
CA ASP A 49 -16.36 -8.37 -2.11
C ASP A 49 -16.05 -9.60 -1.23
N HIS A 50 -17.11 -10.31 -0.83
CA HIS A 50 -17.05 -11.55 -0.02
C HIS A 50 -16.97 -12.83 -0.87
N SER A 51 -16.88 -12.75 -2.19
CA SER A 51 -17.03 -13.91 -3.08
C SER A 51 -15.90 -14.94 -2.95
N PHE A 52 -14.76 -14.56 -2.38
CA PHE A 52 -13.55 -15.39 -2.32
C PHE A 52 -12.86 -15.42 -0.94
N LEU A 53 -13.42 -14.76 0.08
CA LEU A 53 -12.89 -14.74 1.44
C LEU A 53 -14.02 -14.48 2.47
N ASN A 54 -13.74 -14.76 3.75
CA ASN A 54 -14.58 -14.36 4.85
C ASN A 54 -14.10 -13.04 5.43
N ILE A 55 -15.02 -12.12 5.77
CA ILE A 55 -14.68 -10.87 6.47
C ILE A 55 -15.26 -10.92 7.89
N ILE A 56 -14.41 -10.60 8.87
CA ILE A 56 -14.82 -10.37 10.26
C ILE A 56 -14.81 -8.86 10.52
N PRO A 57 -15.97 -8.25 10.74
CA PRO A 57 -16.07 -6.88 11.23
C PRO A 57 -15.61 -6.80 12.68
N MET A 58 -14.46 -6.18 12.95
CA MET A 58 -13.89 -6.13 14.29
C MET A 58 -14.72 -5.28 15.25
N ASN A 59 -15.44 -4.30 14.73
CA ASN A 59 -16.42 -3.49 15.47
C ASN A 59 -17.68 -4.27 15.93
N ASN A 60 -17.87 -5.52 15.48
CA ASN A 60 -18.97 -6.39 15.87
C ASN A 60 -18.52 -7.53 16.80
N VAL A 61 -17.26 -7.55 17.24
CA VAL A 61 -16.71 -8.60 18.11
C VAL A 61 -16.72 -8.11 19.56
N PRO A 62 -17.52 -8.72 20.45
CA PRO A 62 -17.55 -8.33 21.85
C PRO A 62 -16.24 -8.65 22.56
N VAL A 63 -15.69 -7.69 23.30
CA VAL A 63 -14.55 -7.89 24.20
C VAL A 63 -15.07 -8.31 25.56
N VAL A 64 -14.63 -9.47 26.03
CA VAL A 64 -14.98 -10.00 27.33
C VAL A 64 -13.80 -9.92 28.31
N TRP A 65 -14.12 -9.94 29.60
CA TRP A 65 -13.13 -9.72 30.66
C TRP A 65 -11.86 -10.59 30.57
N HIS A 66 -11.96 -11.86 30.21
CA HIS A 66 -10.82 -12.76 30.13
C HIS A 66 -9.87 -12.46 28.94
N ASP A 67 -10.28 -11.60 27.99
CA ASP A 67 -9.48 -11.23 26.84
C ASP A 67 -8.44 -10.14 27.17
N VAL A 68 -8.61 -9.44 28.30
CA VAL A 68 -7.63 -8.45 28.77
C VAL A 68 -6.50 -9.18 29.48
N ASN A 69 -5.35 -9.29 28.85
CA ASN A 69 -4.20 -10.01 29.38
C ASN A 69 -3.29 -9.14 30.28
N ARG A 70 -2.37 -9.82 31.02
CA ARG A 70 -1.45 -9.16 31.95
C ARG A 70 -0.51 -8.18 31.23
N GLU A 71 -0.02 -8.53 30.05
CA GLU A 71 0.90 -7.69 29.30
C GLU A 71 0.24 -6.37 28.88
N TYR A 72 -1.01 -6.41 28.42
CA TYR A 72 -1.80 -5.22 28.12
C TYR A 72 -1.93 -4.32 29.35
N VAL A 73 -2.22 -4.89 30.51
CA VAL A 73 -2.34 -4.13 31.76
C VAL A 73 -0.99 -3.52 32.16
N GLU A 74 0.11 -4.28 32.07
CA GLU A 74 1.45 -3.81 32.37
C GLU A 74 1.91 -2.68 31.42
N GLN A 75 1.60 -2.76 30.13
CA GLN A 75 1.85 -1.68 29.17
C GLN A 75 1.12 -0.38 29.55
N ARG A 76 -0.13 -0.51 29.99
CA ARG A 76 -0.97 0.65 30.36
C ARG A 76 -0.45 1.38 31.60
N ILE A 77 0.12 0.68 32.55
CA ILE A 77 0.65 1.24 33.79
C ILE A 77 2.17 1.49 33.76
N GLY A 78 2.86 1.05 32.72
CA GLY A 78 4.28 1.35 32.47
C GLY A 78 5.28 0.57 33.33
N HIS A 79 4.87 -0.48 34.05
CA HIS A 79 5.79 -1.32 34.81
C HIS A 79 5.25 -2.73 35.05
N ARG A 80 6.15 -3.69 35.33
CA ARG A 80 5.78 -5.07 35.70
C ARG A 80 5.15 -5.12 37.08
N MET A 81 4.15 -6.00 37.22
CA MET A 81 3.36 -6.17 38.44
C MET A 81 3.57 -7.51 39.11
N SER A 82 3.39 -7.54 40.45
CA SER A 82 3.17 -8.79 41.18
C SER A 82 1.82 -9.41 40.75
N PRO A 83 1.67 -10.75 40.89
CA PRO A 83 0.39 -11.40 40.59
C PRO A 83 -0.80 -10.81 41.35
N ASP A 84 -0.64 -10.51 42.62
CA ASP A 84 -1.71 -9.98 43.48
C ASP A 84 -2.11 -8.57 43.03
N LEU A 85 -1.15 -7.69 42.78
CA LEU A 85 -1.41 -6.33 42.26
C LEU A 85 -2.06 -6.37 40.88
N TYR A 86 -1.68 -7.37 40.06
CA TYR A 86 -2.32 -7.58 38.76
C TYR A 86 -3.80 -7.89 38.89
N TYR A 87 -4.18 -8.78 39.79
CA TYR A 87 -5.60 -9.14 40.00
C TYR A 87 -6.43 -7.98 40.50
N ASP A 88 -5.91 -7.15 41.39
CA ASP A 88 -6.61 -6.00 41.95
C ASP A 88 -6.77 -4.89 40.89
N LEU A 89 -5.69 -4.50 40.21
CA LEU A 89 -5.70 -3.45 39.20
C LEU A 89 -6.41 -3.86 37.91
N ARG A 90 -6.38 -5.15 37.56
CA ARG A 90 -7.05 -5.69 36.39
C ARG A 90 -8.54 -5.33 36.38
N ASN A 91 -9.24 -5.48 37.53
CA ASN A 91 -10.65 -5.17 37.64
C ASN A 91 -10.94 -3.69 37.35
N HIS A 92 -10.10 -2.77 37.87
CA HIS A 92 -10.27 -1.34 37.66
C HIS A 92 -9.94 -0.93 36.22
N ILE A 93 -8.85 -1.44 35.66
CA ILE A 93 -8.43 -1.15 34.27
C ILE A 93 -9.46 -1.68 33.27
N TYR A 94 -10.01 -2.89 33.51
CA TYR A 94 -11.03 -3.46 32.64
C TYR A 94 -12.32 -2.63 32.68
N ALA A 95 -12.76 -2.21 33.88
CA ALA A 95 -13.95 -1.38 34.00
C ALA A 95 -13.78 -0.04 33.28
N ASP A 96 -12.65 0.65 33.48
CA ASP A 96 -12.32 1.89 32.78
C ASP A 96 -12.30 1.70 31.26
N PHE A 97 -11.64 0.63 30.78
CA PHE A 97 -11.59 0.27 29.37
C PHE A 97 -12.99 0.00 28.83
N TYR A 98 -13.77 -0.87 29.51
CA TYR A 98 -15.11 -1.27 29.06
C TYR A 98 -16.04 -0.06 28.91
N TYR A 99 -16.12 0.78 29.94
CA TYR A 99 -17.00 1.98 29.90
C TYR A 99 -16.52 3.08 28.96
N ARG A 100 -15.23 3.11 28.64
CA ARG A 100 -14.65 4.15 27.77
C ARG A 100 -14.71 3.79 26.29
N TYR A 101 -14.51 2.52 25.93
CA TYR A 101 -14.25 2.10 24.56
C TYR A 101 -15.29 1.16 23.97
N THR A 102 -16.14 0.54 24.79
CA THR A 102 -17.16 -0.39 24.30
C THR A 102 -18.56 0.21 24.35
N ASP A 103 -19.42 -0.26 23.45
CA ASP A 103 -20.85 -0.03 23.46
C ASP A 103 -21.58 -0.96 24.47
N ASP A 104 -22.93 -0.90 24.49
CA ASP A 104 -23.76 -1.73 25.38
C ASP A 104 -23.66 -3.23 25.10
N LEU A 105 -23.14 -3.63 23.93
CA LEU A 105 -22.88 -5.02 23.54
C LEU A 105 -21.45 -5.47 23.84
N GLY A 106 -20.61 -4.58 24.37
CA GLY A 106 -19.19 -4.84 24.63
C GLY A 106 -18.31 -4.72 23.40
N CYS A 107 -18.81 -4.16 22.30
CA CYS A 107 -18.07 -3.97 21.06
C CYS A 107 -17.35 -2.63 21.02
N ILE A 108 -16.18 -2.61 20.37
CA ILE A 108 -15.38 -1.39 20.18
C ILE A 108 -15.74 -0.74 18.85
N ASN A 109 -16.02 0.56 18.88
CA ASN A 109 -16.24 1.33 17.67
C ASN A 109 -14.89 1.77 17.05
N PHE A 110 -14.70 1.49 15.76
CA PHE A 110 -13.56 1.92 14.98
C PHE A 110 -13.99 2.91 13.90
N SER A 111 -13.16 3.91 13.62
CA SER A 111 -13.39 4.83 12.51
C SER A 111 -13.20 4.18 11.14
N GLY A 112 -12.34 3.17 11.04
CA GLY A 112 -11.89 2.58 9.78
C GLY A 112 -11.10 3.56 8.90
N ARG A 113 -10.59 4.66 9.49
CA ARG A 113 -9.86 5.74 8.84
C ARG A 113 -8.53 5.99 9.55
N TYR A 114 -7.96 7.18 9.35
CA TYR A 114 -6.73 7.64 10.01
C TYR A 114 -7.04 8.85 10.91
N PRO A 115 -7.69 8.64 12.07
CA PRO A 115 -8.07 9.72 12.98
C PRO A 115 -6.88 10.22 13.81
N ASP A 116 -7.06 11.33 14.53
CA ASP A 116 -6.03 11.88 15.40
C ASP A 116 -5.64 10.94 16.56
N ASN A 117 -6.56 10.08 17.01
CA ASN A 117 -6.34 9.05 18.04
C ASN A 117 -5.94 7.68 17.45
N LEU A 118 -5.29 7.63 16.29
CA LEU A 118 -4.96 6.40 15.55
C LEU A 118 -4.23 5.35 16.40
N ASN A 119 -3.29 5.77 17.27
CA ASN A 119 -2.57 4.84 18.14
C ASN A 119 -3.52 4.11 19.13
N GLU A 120 -4.56 4.77 19.57
CA GLU A 120 -5.58 4.17 20.43
C GLU A 120 -6.42 3.15 19.64
N GLU A 121 -6.83 3.47 18.41
CA GLU A 121 -7.53 2.51 17.54
C GLU A 121 -6.67 1.28 17.24
N ILE A 122 -5.37 1.44 16.98
CA ILE A 122 -4.43 0.32 16.77
C ILE A 122 -4.37 -0.59 18.00
N ASN A 123 -4.27 -0.01 19.20
CA ASN A 123 -4.25 -0.77 20.45
C ASN A 123 -5.58 -1.53 20.67
N ASN A 124 -6.70 -0.86 20.46
CA ASN A 124 -8.03 -1.46 20.59
C ASN A 124 -8.24 -2.59 19.55
N TYR A 125 -7.77 -2.37 18.31
CA TYR A 125 -7.81 -3.38 17.26
C TYR A 125 -6.99 -4.62 17.65
N SER A 126 -5.84 -4.45 18.29
CA SER A 126 -5.02 -5.53 18.82
C SER A 126 -5.75 -6.36 19.90
N ILE A 127 -6.53 -5.71 20.78
CA ILE A 127 -7.31 -6.42 21.80
C ILE A 127 -8.36 -7.32 21.15
N VAL A 128 -9.14 -6.77 20.21
CA VAL A 128 -10.16 -7.53 19.48
C VAL A 128 -9.53 -8.67 18.67
N ALA A 129 -8.35 -8.46 18.11
CA ALA A 129 -7.60 -9.49 17.39
C ALA A 129 -7.29 -10.71 18.27
N GLY A 130 -6.95 -10.50 19.54
CA GLY A 130 -6.77 -11.58 20.53
C GLY A 130 -8.05 -12.37 20.77
N VAL A 131 -9.22 -11.71 20.81
CA VAL A 131 -10.53 -12.37 20.95
C VAL A 131 -10.80 -13.25 19.73
N VAL A 132 -10.66 -12.69 18.53
CA VAL A 132 -10.86 -13.40 17.25
C VAL A 132 -9.92 -14.60 17.16
N ALA A 133 -8.64 -14.44 17.51
CA ALA A 133 -7.65 -15.50 17.43
C ALA A 133 -7.96 -16.70 18.37
N ARG A 134 -8.67 -16.48 19.48
CA ARG A 134 -9.15 -17.60 20.34
C ARG A 134 -10.36 -18.31 19.77
N GLN A 135 -11.20 -17.61 19.01
CA GLN A 135 -12.48 -18.13 18.50
C GLN A 135 -12.33 -18.80 17.13
N GLN A 136 -11.34 -18.39 16.32
CA GLN A 136 -11.13 -18.88 14.96
C GLN A 136 -10.12 -20.03 14.90
N GLN A 137 -10.30 -20.90 13.92
CA GLN A 137 -9.33 -21.95 13.59
C GLN A 137 -8.54 -21.54 12.35
N PHE A 138 -7.23 -21.39 12.49
CA PHE A 138 -6.32 -21.02 11.42
C PHE A 138 -4.94 -21.64 11.61
N ASP A 139 -4.16 -21.64 10.53
CA ASP A 139 -2.83 -22.23 10.49
C ASP A 139 -1.73 -21.17 10.59
N ILE A 140 -1.99 -19.97 10.05
CA ILE A 140 -1.02 -18.89 9.93
C ILE A 140 -1.70 -17.53 10.06
N ILE A 141 -0.98 -16.55 10.60
CA ILE A 141 -1.40 -15.17 10.76
C ILE A 141 -0.69 -14.32 9.70
N HIS A 142 -1.42 -13.38 9.06
CA HIS A 142 -0.85 -12.41 8.14
C HIS A 142 -1.33 -10.99 8.46
N ALA A 143 -0.42 -10.10 8.84
CA ALA A 143 -0.71 -8.70 9.18
C ALA A 143 -0.16 -7.74 8.13
N HIS A 144 -1.01 -6.81 7.66
CA HIS A 144 -0.71 -5.87 6.57
C HIS A 144 -0.39 -4.48 7.10
N ASP A 145 0.86 -4.08 6.97
CA ASP A 145 1.41 -2.78 7.38
C ASP A 145 1.33 -2.52 8.89
N TRP A 146 2.02 -1.49 9.37
CA TRP A 146 2.26 -1.18 10.78
C TRP A 146 1.00 -1.04 11.63
N LEU A 147 -0.11 -0.61 11.03
CA LEU A 147 -1.41 -0.47 11.71
C LEU A 147 -1.93 -1.80 12.28
N THR A 148 -1.55 -2.91 11.68
CA THR A 148 -2.07 -4.24 12.02
C THR A 148 -1.03 -5.13 12.71
N TYR A 149 0.22 -4.70 12.82
CA TYR A 149 1.27 -5.51 13.46
C TYR A 149 0.96 -5.84 14.93
N PRO A 150 0.48 -4.88 15.76
CA PRO A 150 0.10 -5.21 17.14
C PRO A 150 -1.01 -6.26 17.21
N ALA A 151 -1.98 -6.26 16.28
CA ALA A 151 -3.01 -7.28 16.17
C ALA A 151 -2.42 -8.65 15.83
N GLY A 152 -1.48 -8.69 14.86
CA GLY A 152 -0.76 -9.92 14.50
C GLY A 152 0.05 -10.50 15.65
N ILE A 153 0.77 -9.64 16.39
CA ILE A 153 1.55 -10.05 17.58
C ILE A 153 0.64 -10.66 18.65
N HIS A 154 -0.46 -9.97 18.99
CA HIS A 154 -1.40 -10.47 20.00
C HIS A 154 -2.07 -11.78 19.56
N ALA A 155 -2.47 -11.90 18.30
CA ALA A 155 -3.00 -13.15 17.76
C ALA A 155 -1.97 -14.29 17.85
N LYS A 156 -0.68 -14.04 17.58
CA LYS A 156 0.41 -15.01 17.75
C LYS A 156 0.55 -15.43 19.21
N GLN A 157 0.55 -14.48 20.14
CA GLN A 157 0.69 -14.74 21.58
C GLN A 157 -0.41 -15.66 22.11
N VAL A 158 -1.67 -15.45 21.69
CA VAL A 158 -2.80 -16.22 22.20
C VAL A 158 -3.02 -17.55 21.49
N SER A 159 -2.60 -17.68 20.25
CA SER A 159 -2.83 -18.88 19.44
C SER A 159 -1.61 -19.80 19.30
N GLY A 160 -0.40 -19.27 19.51
CA GLY A 160 0.85 -20.01 19.25
C GLY A 160 1.07 -20.31 17.75
N LYS A 161 0.45 -19.55 16.83
CA LYS A 161 0.59 -19.74 15.38
C LYS A 161 1.64 -18.80 14.77
N PRO A 162 2.30 -19.20 13.66
CA PRO A 162 3.30 -18.35 13.02
C PRO A 162 2.71 -17.05 12.48
N LEU A 163 3.49 -15.97 12.62
CA LEU A 163 3.14 -14.63 12.17
C LEU A 163 3.93 -14.24 10.93
N VAL A 164 3.23 -13.92 9.86
CA VAL A 164 3.74 -13.24 8.68
C VAL A 164 3.32 -11.79 8.74
N ILE A 165 4.24 -10.87 8.46
CA ILE A 165 3.91 -9.47 8.23
C ILE A 165 4.20 -9.07 6.79
N HIS A 166 3.38 -8.17 6.25
CA HIS A 166 3.57 -7.60 4.92
C HIS A 166 3.88 -6.11 5.03
N VAL A 167 5.06 -5.72 4.60
CA VAL A 167 5.54 -4.33 4.62
C VAL A 167 5.20 -3.68 3.30
N HIS A 168 4.14 -2.85 3.29
CA HIS A 168 3.71 -2.10 2.12
C HIS A 168 4.46 -0.78 1.96
N ALA A 169 4.85 -0.17 3.07
CA ALA A 169 5.73 0.98 3.16
C ALA A 169 6.32 1.07 4.58
N THR A 170 7.45 1.70 4.71
CA THR A 170 8.03 2.05 6.01
C THR A 170 7.89 3.53 6.30
N ASP A 171 8.12 3.92 7.57
CA ASP A 171 8.14 5.34 7.91
C ASP A 171 9.34 6.08 7.27
N PHE A 172 10.40 5.38 6.91
CA PHE A 172 11.50 5.94 6.11
C PHE A 172 11.03 6.44 4.75
N ASP A 173 10.10 5.71 4.10
CA ASP A 173 9.52 6.11 2.82
C ASP A 173 8.65 7.35 2.96
N ARG A 174 7.84 7.42 4.03
CA ARG A 174 6.87 8.50 4.27
C ARG A 174 7.54 9.80 4.69
N SER A 175 8.66 9.71 5.43
CA SER A 175 9.33 10.84 6.09
C SER A 175 10.65 11.29 5.45
N ARG A 176 11.05 10.69 4.32
CA ARG A 176 12.40 10.90 3.73
C ARG A 176 13.53 10.64 4.75
N GLY A 177 13.36 9.64 5.59
CA GLY A 177 14.36 9.27 6.61
C GLY A 177 14.23 9.96 7.96
N HIS A 178 13.30 10.92 8.12
CA HIS A 178 13.01 11.57 9.41
C HIS A 178 11.89 10.84 10.16
N VAL A 179 12.17 9.60 10.56
CA VAL A 179 11.16 8.69 11.10
C VAL A 179 10.49 9.19 12.37
N ASN A 180 9.18 8.96 12.48
CA ASN A 180 8.43 9.14 13.71
C ASN A 180 8.79 8.00 14.68
N PRO A 181 9.32 8.30 15.90
CA PRO A 181 9.76 7.26 16.82
C PRO A 181 8.67 6.26 17.22
N THR A 182 7.41 6.70 17.32
CA THR A 182 6.29 5.84 17.68
C THR A 182 5.99 4.86 16.55
N VAL A 183 5.89 5.34 15.31
CA VAL A 183 5.65 4.49 14.14
C VAL A 183 6.79 3.52 13.92
N TYR A 184 8.04 4.00 13.99
CA TYR A 184 9.24 3.15 13.92
C TYR A 184 9.23 2.06 15.00
N GLY A 185 8.83 2.39 16.23
CA GLY A 185 8.72 1.43 17.33
C GLY A 185 7.72 0.31 17.02
N ILE A 186 6.53 0.64 16.51
CA ILE A 186 5.50 -0.33 16.12
C ILE A 186 5.97 -1.18 14.94
N GLU A 187 6.57 -0.55 13.91
CA GLU A 187 7.11 -1.27 12.75
C GLU A 187 8.19 -2.28 13.19
N LYS A 188 9.14 -1.82 14.03
CA LYS A 188 10.20 -2.67 14.51
C LYS A 188 9.71 -3.82 15.39
N ASP A 189 8.79 -3.56 16.30
CA ASP A 189 8.20 -4.58 17.17
C ASP A 189 7.48 -5.66 16.34
N GLY A 190 6.69 -5.25 15.33
CA GLY A 190 6.07 -6.16 14.38
C GLY A 190 7.08 -7.03 13.64
N MET A 191 8.16 -6.41 13.15
CA MET A 191 9.24 -7.11 12.45
C MET A 191 10.01 -8.06 13.36
N ASP A 192 10.26 -7.69 14.61
CA ASP A 192 10.99 -8.53 15.58
C ASP A 192 10.19 -9.80 15.93
N HIS A 193 8.86 -9.70 16.07
CA HIS A 193 7.98 -10.81 16.40
C HIS A 193 7.59 -11.70 15.20
N ALA A 194 7.80 -11.23 13.97
CA ALA A 194 7.43 -11.96 12.77
C ALA A 194 8.37 -13.15 12.50
N ASP A 195 7.77 -14.27 12.07
CA ASP A 195 8.49 -15.47 11.59
C ASP A 195 8.86 -15.33 10.09
N CYS A 196 8.11 -14.51 9.35
CA CYS A 196 8.38 -14.16 7.97
C CYS A 196 7.98 -12.70 7.73
N ILE A 197 8.84 -11.98 7.00
CA ILE A 197 8.62 -10.59 6.60
C ILE A 197 8.56 -10.54 5.08
N MET A 198 7.39 -10.22 4.54
CA MET A 198 7.19 -9.98 3.11
C MET A 198 7.30 -8.49 2.84
N CYS A 199 8.11 -8.10 1.89
CA CYS A 199 8.32 -6.70 1.48
C CYS A 199 7.88 -6.54 0.03
N VAL A 200 7.19 -5.45 -0.29
CA VAL A 200 6.64 -5.23 -1.65
C VAL A 200 7.69 -5.03 -2.74
N SER A 201 8.98 -4.94 -2.36
CA SER A 201 10.12 -4.83 -3.29
C SER A 201 11.42 -5.21 -2.61
N GLU A 202 12.49 -5.39 -3.39
CA GLU A 202 13.84 -5.54 -2.86
C GLU A 202 14.32 -4.24 -2.19
N LEU A 203 13.92 -3.08 -2.74
CA LEU A 203 14.17 -1.77 -2.12
C LEU A 203 13.63 -1.73 -0.68
N THR A 204 12.36 -2.10 -0.47
CA THR A 204 11.75 -2.17 0.86
C THR A 204 12.43 -3.24 1.72
N ARG A 205 12.78 -4.40 1.14
CA ARG A 205 13.50 -5.46 1.85
C ARG A 205 14.85 -4.96 2.38
N GLN A 206 15.62 -4.23 1.58
CA GLN A 206 16.89 -3.65 2.02
C GLN A 206 16.69 -2.61 3.14
N THR A 207 15.64 -1.80 3.07
CA THR A 207 15.27 -0.88 4.15
C THR A 207 14.99 -1.64 5.45
N VAL A 208 14.23 -2.73 5.40
CA VAL A 208 13.91 -3.60 6.55
C VAL A 208 15.18 -4.23 7.15
N ILE A 209 16.08 -4.74 6.33
CA ILE A 209 17.33 -5.34 6.79
C ILE A 209 18.25 -4.27 7.41
N ASN A 210 18.47 -3.16 6.71
CA ASN A 210 19.48 -2.18 7.08
C ASN A 210 19.03 -1.24 8.20
N HIS A 211 17.77 -0.81 8.23
CA HIS A 211 17.29 0.20 9.18
C HIS A 211 16.50 -0.39 10.35
N TYR A 212 15.84 -1.54 10.17
CA TYR A 212 15.16 -2.26 11.26
C TYR A 212 15.98 -3.43 11.78
N HIS A 213 17.16 -3.69 11.21
CA HIS A 213 18.12 -4.73 11.62
C HIS A 213 17.51 -6.14 11.63
N GLN A 214 16.71 -6.46 10.63
CA GLN A 214 16.09 -7.76 10.51
C GLN A 214 17.00 -8.76 9.79
N SER A 215 16.91 -10.06 10.19
CA SER A 215 17.65 -11.12 9.51
C SER A 215 17.23 -11.25 8.05
N PRO A 216 18.16 -11.28 7.09
CA PRO A 216 17.86 -11.52 5.68
C PRO A 216 17.11 -12.84 5.43
N ASP A 217 17.28 -13.85 6.30
CA ASP A 217 16.72 -15.19 6.15
C ASP A 217 15.21 -15.26 6.34
N LYS A 218 14.61 -14.26 7.04
CA LYS A 218 13.17 -14.14 7.20
C LYS A 218 12.53 -13.04 6.35
N CYS A 219 13.33 -12.29 5.56
CA CYS A 219 12.86 -11.18 4.74
C CYS A 219 12.82 -11.57 3.26
N PHE A 220 11.65 -11.42 2.62
CA PHE A 220 11.43 -11.82 1.22
C PHE A 220 10.77 -10.69 0.43
N ALA A 221 11.28 -10.37 -0.76
CA ALA A 221 10.63 -9.45 -1.66
C ALA A 221 9.45 -10.14 -2.37
N VAL A 222 8.27 -9.56 -2.29
CA VAL A 222 7.03 -10.01 -2.93
C VAL A 222 6.42 -8.82 -3.65
N HIS A 223 6.77 -8.64 -4.92
CA HIS A 223 6.32 -7.52 -5.73
C HIS A 223 4.80 -7.56 -5.91
N ASN A 224 4.15 -6.39 -5.87
CA ASN A 224 2.75 -6.27 -6.19
C ASN A 224 2.50 -6.49 -7.70
N ALA A 225 1.24 -6.58 -8.07
CA ALA A 225 0.80 -6.73 -9.44
C ALA A 225 -0.27 -5.69 -9.80
N VAL A 226 -0.88 -5.84 -10.95
CA VAL A 226 -1.99 -5.03 -11.40
C VAL A 226 -3.17 -5.93 -11.78
N TYR A 227 -4.39 -5.42 -11.65
CA TYR A 227 -5.58 -6.15 -12.10
C TYR A 227 -5.68 -6.11 -13.61
N PRO A 228 -6.19 -7.18 -14.25
CA PRO A 228 -6.63 -7.10 -15.63
C PRO A 228 -7.63 -5.94 -15.80
N LEU A 229 -7.59 -5.29 -16.94
CA LEU A 229 -8.58 -4.27 -17.28
C LEU A 229 -9.99 -4.88 -17.22
N GLU A 230 -10.90 -4.21 -16.53
CA GLU A 230 -12.30 -4.65 -16.49
C GLU A 230 -12.92 -4.61 -17.89
N PRO A 231 -13.86 -5.54 -18.19
CA PRO A 231 -14.59 -5.54 -19.45
C PRO A 231 -15.20 -4.15 -19.74
N GLY A 232 -15.03 -3.65 -20.97
CA GLY A 232 -15.49 -2.33 -21.40
C GLY A 232 -14.45 -1.20 -21.26
N LYS A 233 -13.41 -1.35 -20.43
CA LYS A 233 -12.31 -0.38 -20.38
C LYS A 233 -11.40 -0.48 -21.62
N GLU A 234 -11.34 -1.65 -22.26
CA GLU A 234 -10.64 -1.85 -23.53
C GLU A 234 -11.24 -1.01 -24.67
N GLU A 235 -12.54 -0.79 -24.66
CA GLU A 235 -13.22 0.08 -25.64
C GLU A 235 -12.80 1.54 -25.48
N ILE A 236 -12.65 2.02 -24.23
CA ILE A 236 -12.19 3.38 -23.95
C ILE A 236 -10.77 3.57 -24.48
N ILE A 237 -9.90 2.55 -24.34
CA ILE A 237 -8.52 2.57 -24.85
C ILE A 237 -8.51 2.53 -26.38
N ALA A 238 -9.38 1.73 -27.00
CA ALA A 238 -9.48 1.57 -28.45
C ALA A 238 -9.93 2.86 -29.17
N HIS A 239 -10.72 3.70 -28.52
CA HIS A 239 -11.16 5.00 -29.06
C HIS A 239 -10.09 6.11 -28.97
N ARG A 240 -8.89 5.79 -28.52
CA ARG A 240 -7.79 6.73 -28.45
C ARG A 240 -7.31 7.12 -29.86
N LEU A 241 -7.37 8.42 -30.17
CA LEU A 241 -6.88 8.93 -31.45
C LEU A 241 -5.40 8.56 -31.65
N PRO A 242 -5.01 8.15 -32.89
CA PRO A 242 -3.61 7.96 -33.23
C PRO A 242 -2.77 9.21 -32.92
N LEU A 243 -1.52 9.03 -32.53
CA LEU A 243 -0.61 10.12 -32.19
C LEU A 243 -0.55 11.20 -33.27
N LYS A 244 -0.52 10.81 -34.54
CA LYS A 244 -0.43 11.72 -35.70
C LYS A 244 -1.62 12.68 -35.82
N GLU A 245 -2.77 12.32 -35.26
CA GLU A 245 -4.01 13.10 -35.32
C GLU A 245 -4.19 14.05 -34.13
N ARG A 246 -3.33 13.93 -33.11
CA ARG A 246 -3.39 14.76 -31.92
C ARG A 246 -2.61 16.05 -32.11
N LYS A 247 -3.28 17.16 -31.95
CA LYS A 247 -2.66 18.50 -32.00
C LYS A 247 -1.71 18.80 -30.85
N GLU A 248 -1.99 18.20 -29.67
CA GLU A 248 -1.21 18.36 -28.44
C GLU A 248 -1.01 17.00 -27.77
N ARG A 249 0.11 16.83 -27.06
CA ARG A 249 0.44 15.68 -26.23
C ARG A 249 0.13 15.97 -24.77
N VAL A 250 -0.21 14.95 -24.02
CA VAL A 250 -0.50 15.07 -22.58
C VAL A 250 0.49 14.21 -21.77
N VAL A 251 1.22 14.86 -20.89
CA VAL A 251 2.12 14.21 -19.92
C VAL A 251 1.47 14.28 -18.55
N THR A 252 1.28 13.15 -17.89
CA THR A 252 0.49 13.03 -16.66
C THR A 252 1.33 12.56 -15.49
N PHE A 253 1.20 13.27 -14.38
CA PHE A 253 1.49 12.81 -13.01
C PHE A 253 0.16 12.46 -12.35
N LEU A 254 0.06 11.27 -11.73
CA LEU A 254 -1.11 10.86 -10.99
C LEU A 254 -0.71 10.19 -9.68
N GLY A 255 -1.20 10.73 -8.55
CA GLY A 255 -0.88 10.22 -7.23
C GLY A 255 -1.08 11.26 -6.13
N ARG A 256 -0.70 10.92 -4.89
CA ARG A 256 -0.68 11.90 -3.80
C ARG A 256 0.32 13.01 -4.11
N ILE A 257 -0.07 14.25 -3.93
CA ILE A 257 0.80 15.41 -4.18
C ILE A 257 1.52 15.75 -2.86
N THR A 258 2.50 14.92 -2.54
CA THR A 258 3.28 14.96 -1.32
C THR A 258 4.77 14.90 -1.64
N MET A 259 5.60 15.26 -0.68
CA MET A 259 7.06 15.25 -0.81
C MET A 259 7.62 13.88 -1.23
N GLN A 260 7.01 12.77 -0.79
CA GLN A 260 7.40 11.41 -1.17
C GLN A 260 7.31 11.17 -2.69
N LYS A 261 6.28 11.74 -3.34
CA LYS A 261 5.99 11.54 -4.76
C LYS A 261 6.75 12.47 -5.69
N GLY A 262 7.47 13.47 -5.16
CA GLY A 262 8.36 14.36 -5.92
C GLY A 262 7.66 15.21 -6.97
N PRO A 263 6.48 15.82 -6.71
CA PRO A 263 5.76 16.59 -7.71
C PRO A 263 6.53 17.82 -8.22
N GLU A 264 7.43 18.36 -7.40
CA GLU A 264 8.30 19.47 -7.77
C GLU A 264 9.22 19.14 -8.95
N TYR A 265 9.78 17.94 -9.01
CA TYR A 265 10.63 17.48 -10.10
C TYR A 265 9.87 17.40 -11.43
N PHE A 266 8.60 16.98 -11.36
CA PHE A 266 7.71 16.96 -12.52
C PHE A 266 7.46 18.37 -13.08
N VAL A 267 7.16 19.35 -12.22
CA VAL A 267 6.90 20.74 -12.64
C VAL A 267 8.16 21.37 -13.22
N GLU A 268 9.32 21.15 -12.60
CA GLU A 268 10.60 21.68 -13.12
C GLU A 268 10.97 21.05 -14.47
N ALA A 269 10.81 19.74 -14.64
CA ALA A 269 11.04 19.08 -15.93
C ALA A 269 10.06 19.57 -17.01
N ALA A 270 8.79 19.79 -16.65
CA ALA A 270 7.79 20.36 -17.55
C ALA A 270 8.18 21.76 -18.04
N ALA A 271 8.77 22.59 -17.16
CA ALA A 271 9.26 23.92 -17.55
C ALA A 271 10.36 23.83 -18.61
N LEU A 272 11.29 22.87 -18.48
CA LEU A 272 12.35 22.64 -19.49
C LEU A 272 11.78 22.13 -20.82
N VAL A 273 10.78 21.23 -20.78
CA VAL A 273 10.10 20.76 -22.00
C VAL A 273 9.42 21.92 -22.74
N LEU A 274 8.75 22.82 -22.01
CA LEU A 274 8.00 23.94 -22.60
C LEU A 274 8.89 25.04 -23.17
N GLN A 275 10.18 25.06 -22.85
CA GLN A 275 11.18 25.87 -23.56
C GLN A 275 11.46 25.37 -24.99
N ARG A 276 11.25 24.06 -25.24
CA ARG A 276 11.49 23.42 -26.55
C ARG A 276 10.26 23.36 -27.44
N THR A 277 9.07 23.16 -26.81
CA THR A 277 7.80 23.02 -27.53
C THR A 277 6.61 23.42 -26.67
N ARG A 278 5.61 24.06 -27.32
CA ARG A 278 4.33 24.40 -26.68
C ARG A 278 3.20 23.41 -27.04
N HIS A 279 3.52 22.31 -27.76
CA HIS A 279 2.55 21.30 -28.17
C HIS A 279 2.33 20.19 -27.12
N ILE A 280 2.84 20.40 -25.89
CA ILE A 280 2.69 19.47 -24.76
C ILE A 280 1.92 20.18 -23.65
N ARG A 281 0.95 19.46 -23.07
CA ARG A 281 0.22 19.84 -21.86
C ARG A 281 0.59 18.90 -20.72
N PHE A 282 0.47 19.39 -19.53
CA PHE A 282 0.77 18.63 -18.31
C PHE A 282 -0.49 18.50 -17.46
N CYS A 283 -0.72 17.30 -16.93
CA CYS A 283 -1.79 17.01 -15.98
C CYS A 283 -1.17 16.56 -14.67
N MET A 284 -1.50 17.23 -13.57
CA MET A 284 -1.13 16.81 -12.22
C MET A 284 -2.41 16.45 -11.46
N ALA A 285 -2.75 15.15 -11.48
CA ALA A 285 -3.94 14.61 -10.87
C ALA A 285 -3.64 14.04 -9.47
N GLY A 286 -4.45 14.40 -8.50
CA GLY A 286 -4.33 13.97 -7.11
C GLY A 286 -4.64 15.06 -6.11
N SER A 287 -4.37 14.77 -4.86
CA SER A 287 -4.45 15.72 -3.74
C SER A 287 -3.28 15.52 -2.78
N GLY A 288 -2.99 16.50 -1.97
CA GLY A 288 -1.91 16.45 -0.98
C GLY A 288 -1.50 17.85 -0.51
N ASP A 289 -0.66 17.86 0.50
CA ASP A 289 -0.16 19.07 1.16
C ASP A 289 0.67 19.99 0.24
N MET A 290 1.26 19.45 -0.82
CA MET A 290 2.05 20.23 -1.77
C MET A 290 1.25 20.80 -2.95
N MET A 291 -0.07 20.56 -3.06
CA MET A 291 -0.85 21.02 -4.23
C MET A 291 -0.70 22.52 -4.50
N ASN A 292 -0.92 23.36 -3.48
CA ASN A 292 -0.82 24.81 -3.63
C ASN A 292 0.60 25.25 -4.04
N ALA A 293 1.62 24.63 -3.42
CA ALA A 293 3.01 24.92 -3.77
C ALA A 293 3.35 24.55 -5.22
N MET A 294 2.73 23.49 -5.77
CA MET A 294 2.92 23.10 -7.18
C MET A 294 2.26 24.07 -8.15
N ILE A 295 1.06 24.55 -7.82
CA ILE A 295 0.37 25.58 -8.60
C ILE A 295 1.20 26.89 -8.63
N GLU A 296 1.71 27.31 -7.47
CA GLU A 296 2.60 28.46 -7.36
C GLU A 296 3.92 28.28 -8.11
N LEU A 297 4.51 27.08 -8.05
CA LEU A 297 5.74 26.76 -8.79
C LEU A 297 5.50 26.87 -10.31
N ALA A 298 4.39 26.32 -10.82
CA ALA A 298 4.01 26.43 -12.22
C ALA A 298 3.80 27.90 -12.63
N ALA A 299 3.22 28.73 -11.74
CA ALA A 299 3.06 30.17 -11.97
C ALA A 299 4.41 30.90 -12.00
N ARG A 300 5.30 30.62 -11.06
CA ARG A 300 6.67 31.20 -11.06
C ARG A 300 7.48 30.82 -12.30
N ARG A 301 7.24 29.62 -12.87
CA ARG A 301 7.86 29.18 -14.13
C ARG A 301 7.15 29.71 -15.38
N GLY A 302 6.01 30.39 -15.25
CA GLY A 302 5.24 30.95 -16.37
C GLY A 302 4.61 29.90 -17.28
N ILE A 303 4.19 28.76 -16.72
CA ILE A 303 3.68 27.60 -17.47
C ILE A 303 2.28 27.14 -17.06
N THR A 304 1.55 27.92 -16.26
CA THR A 304 0.20 27.56 -15.78
C THR A 304 -0.80 27.34 -16.90
N ASP A 305 -0.67 28.04 -18.03
CA ASP A 305 -1.51 27.87 -19.21
C ASP A 305 -1.37 26.48 -19.88
N ARG A 306 -0.36 25.74 -19.51
CA ARG A 306 -0.05 24.39 -20.00
C ARG A 306 -0.27 23.30 -18.95
N PHE A 307 -0.63 23.66 -17.73
CA PHE A 307 -0.96 22.73 -16.64
C PHE A 307 -2.46 22.61 -16.43
N HIS A 308 -2.90 21.38 -16.11
CA HIS A 308 -4.22 21.06 -15.62
C HIS A 308 -4.11 20.36 -14.26
N PHE A 309 -4.85 20.86 -13.28
CA PHE A 309 -4.90 20.33 -11.91
C PHE A 309 -6.34 19.86 -11.61
N PRO A 310 -6.73 18.65 -12.01
CA PRO A 310 -8.12 18.18 -11.85
C PRO A 310 -8.51 17.84 -10.43
N GLY A 311 -7.54 17.77 -9.50
CA GLY A 311 -7.78 17.32 -8.15
C GLY A 311 -7.75 15.80 -8.02
N PHE A 312 -8.35 15.27 -6.94
CA PHE A 312 -8.39 13.84 -6.64
C PHE A 312 -9.35 13.10 -7.58
N MET A 313 -8.88 11.98 -8.12
CA MET A 313 -9.63 11.12 -9.04
C MET A 313 -9.92 9.76 -8.43
N LYS A 314 -11.09 9.17 -8.74
CA LYS A 314 -11.53 7.84 -8.26
C LYS A 314 -12.03 6.97 -9.39
N GLY A 315 -11.84 5.66 -9.24
CA GLY A 315 -12.43 4.64 -10.12
C GLY A 315 -12.17 4.92 -11.60
N ASN A 316 -13.22 5.01 -12.39
CA ASN A 316 -13.12 5.22 -13.84
C ASN A 316 -12.41 6.51 -14.27
N GLN A 317 -12.44 7.56 -13.43
CA GLN A 317 -11.74 8.81 -13.73
C GLN A 317 -10.21 8.60 -13.86
N VAL A 318 -9.64 7.68 -13.07
CA VAL A 318 -8.20 7.32 -13.15
C VAL A 318 -7.88 6.71 -14.52
N TYR A 319 -8.69 5.76 -14.98
CA TYR A 319 -8.51 5.13 -16.29
C TYR A 319 -8.72 6.09 -17.44
N GLU A 320 -9.73 6.97 -17.35
CA GLU A 320 -9.94 8.03 -18.34
C GLU A 320 -8.74 8.99 -18.41
N ALA A 321 -8.13 9.32 -17.26
CA ALA A 321 -6.93 10.15 -17.22
C ALA A 321 -5.76 9.46 -17.93
N TYR A 322 -5.54 8.16 -17.68
CA TYR A 322 -4.53 7.39 -18.41
C TYR A 322 -4.84 7.35 -19.91
N CYS A 323 -6.08 7.07 -20.31
CA CYS A 323 -6.47 7.02 -21.72
C CYS A 323 -6.28 8.38 -22.46
N LYS A 324 -6.37 9.50 -21.74
CA LYS A 324 -6.10 10.84 -22.28
C LYS A 324 -4.61 11.20 -22.27
N SER A 325 -3.77 10.41 -21.60
CA SER A 325 -2.34 10.68 -21.42
C SER A 325 -1.50 10.04 -22.54
N ASP A 326 -0.43 10.71 -22.96
CA ASP A 326 0.57 10.17 -23.87
C ASP A 326 1.79 9.63 -23.15
N VAL A 327 2.11 10.20 -21.99
CA VAL A 327 3.21 9.78 -21.12
C VAL A 327 2.75 9.86 -19.68
N TYR A 328 3.05 8.84 -18.89
CA TYR A 328 2.91 8.85 -17.45
C TYR A 328 4.27 9.06 -16.79
N VAL A 329 4.33 9.87 -15.73
CA VAL A 329 5.58 10.17 -15.02
C VAL A 329 5.39 9.97 -13.52
N MET A 330 6.27 9.15 -12.93
CA MET A 330 6.33 8.92 -11.49
C MET A 330 7.73 9.27 -10.95
N PRO A 331 7.98 10.54 -10.58
CA PRO A 331 9.28 11.01 -10.10
C PRO A 331 9.44 10.85 -8.60
N SER A 332 8.95 9.74 -8.04
CA SER A 332 8.92 9.52 -6.60
C SER A 332 10.33 9.48 -6.00
N VAL A 333 10.51 10.16 -4.88
CA VAL A 333 11.76 10.17 -4.10
C VAL A 333 11.99 8.83 -3.41
N SER A 334 10.93 8.23 -2.91
CA SER A 334 10.89 6.87 -2.38
C SER A 334 9.52 6.26 -2.68
N GLU A 335 9.51 5.19 -3.44
CA GLU A 335 8.29 4.47 -3.79
C GLU A 335 8.46 3.00 -3.44
N PRO A 336 7.83 2.50 -2.38
CA PRO A 336 7.98 1.09 -1.97
C PRO A 336 7.71 0.10 -3.09
N PHE A 337 6.66 0.33 -3.88
CA PHE A 337 6.42 -0.42 -5.10
C PHE A 337 6.03 0.49 -6.27
N GLY A 338 4.82 1.06 -6.27
CA GLY A 338 4.26 1.88 -7.35
C GLY A 338 3.40 1.06 -8.32
N ILE A 339 2.09 0.93 -8.03
CA ILE A 339 1.13 0.23 -8.91
C ILE A 339 0.75 1.11 -10.10
N SER A 340 0.67 2.41 -9.92
CA SER A 340 0.22 3.37 -10.94
C SER A 340 0.98 3.34 -12.29
N PRO A 341 2.30 3.10 -12.36
CA PRO A 341 2.96 2.88 -13.66
C PRO A 341 2.46 1.64 -14.39
N LEU A 342 2.16 0.56 -13.65
CA LEU A 342 1.61 -0.67 -14.23
C LEU A 342 0.21 -0.41 -14.82
N GLU A 343 -0.65 0.31 -14.10
CA GLU A 343 -1.98 0.72 -14.57
C GLU A 343 -1.90 1.59 -15.83
N ALA A 344 -0.97 2.56 -15.85
CA ALA A 344 -0.74 3.40 -17.02
C ALA A 344 -0.28 2.57 -18.23
N MET A 345 0.67 1.65 -18.04
CA MET A 345 1.19 0.78 -19.10
C MET A 345 0.12 -0.19 -19.60
N GLN A 346 -0.78 -0.70 -18.75
CA GLN A 346 -1.95 -1.47 -19.19
C GLN A 346 -2.85 -0.67 -20.14
N CYS A 347 -3.02 0.62 -19.86
CA CYS A 347 -3.74 1.54 -20.74
C CYS A 347 -2.95 1.91 -21.99
N GLY A 348 -1.78 1.30 -22.24
CA GLY A 348 -0.91 1.62 -23.37
C GLY A 348 -0.27 3.01 -23.26
N VAL A 349 0.06 3.44 -22.06
CA VAL A 349 0.73 4.74 -21.81
C VAL A 349 2.19 4.49 -21.45
N PRO A 350 3.15 4.91 -22.28
CA PRO A 350 4.57 4.89 -21.93
C PRO A 350 4.84 5.55 -20.58
N SER A 351 5.65 4.91 -19.75
CA SER A 351 5.91 5.37 -18.40
C SER A 351 7.38 5.78 -18.20
N ILE A 352 7.57 6.90 -17.51
CA ILE A 352 8.87 7.36 -16.97
C ILE A 352 8.79 7.21 -15.46
N ILE A 353 9.69 6.43 -14.87
CA ILE A 353 9.66 6.12 -13.44
C ILE A 353 11.00 6.42 -12.76
N SER A 354 10.91 6.72 -11.48
CA SER A 354 12.09 6.83 -10.64
C SER A 354 12.74 5.46 -10.44
N LYS A 355 14.07 5.40 -10.48
CA LYS A 355 14.85 4.22 -10.07
C LYS A 355 14.64 3.90 -8.59
N GLN A 356 14.27 4.90 -7.78
CA GLN A 356 13.97 4.78 -6.36
C GLN A 356 12.53 4.29 -6.12
N SER A 357 12.09 3.32 -6.94
CA SER A 357 10.77 2.68 -6.85
C SER A 357 10.87 1.17 -7.00
N GLY A 358 10.06 0.42 -6.23
CA GLY A 358 10.07 -1.04 -6.30
C GLY A 358 9.61 -1.59 -7.66
N CYS A 359 8.69 -0.92 -8.35
CA CYS A 359 8.30 -1.33 -9.70
C CYS A 359 9.43 -1.23 -10.71
N SER A 360 10.46 -0.39 -10.46
CA SER A 360 11.64 -0.30 -11.31
C SER A 360 12.46 -1.60 -11.36
N GLU A 361 12.31 -2.47 -10.35
CA GLU A 361 13.00 -3.75 -10.28
C GLU A 361 12.46 -4.75 -11.32
N ILE A 362 11.17 -4.67 -11.64
CA ILE A 362 10.49 -5.64 -12.49
C ILE A 362 10.12 -5.11 -13.87
N LEU A 363 9.85 -3.81 -14.03
CA LEU A 363 9.53 -3.21 -15.32
C LEU A 363 10.80 -3.01 -16.16
N LYS A 364 10.77 -3.40 -17.43
CA LYS A 364 11.88 -3.26 -18.40
C LYS A 364 11.56 -2.28 -19.52
N ASN A 365 10.30 -2.24 -19.95
CA ASN A 365 9.83 -1.44 -21.08
C ASN A 365 9.26 -0.09 -20.64
N CYS A 366 10.03 0.62 -19.80
CA CYS A 366 9.78 1.98 -19.35
C CYS A 366 11.10 2.74 -19.27
N ILE A 367 11.07 4.06 -19.19
CA ILE A 367 12.28 4.86 -18.94
C ILE A 367 12.48 5.00 -17.45
N LYS A 368 13.67 4.59 -16.96
CA LYS A 368 14.08 4.67 -15.57
C LYS A 368 15.15 5.73 -15.38
N LEU A 369 14.91 6.67 -14.48
CA LEU A 369 15.86 7.75 -14.20
C LEU A 369 15.88 8.08 -12.71
N ASP A 370 16.89 8.80 -12.29
CA ASP A 370 16.95 9.30 -10.92
C ASP A 370 16.00 10.48 -10.78
N TYR A 371 15.18 10.51 -9.72
CA TYR A 371 14.11 11.52 -9.56
C TYR A 371 14.64 12.97 -9.56
N TRP A 372 15.90 13.18 -9.14
CA TRP A 372 16.55 14.49 -9.13
C TRP A 372 17.11 14.93 -10.49
N ASP A 373 17.21 14.02 -11.46
CA ASP A 373 17.72 14.35 -12.80
C ASP A 373 16.60 14.96 -13.67
N ILE A 374 16.33 16.23 -13.39
CA ILE A 374 15.30 17.01 -14.07
C ILE A 374 15.56 17.10 -15.59
N ASN A 375 16.83 17.18 -16.00
CA ASN A 375 17.19 17.27 -17.41
C ASN A 375 16.88 15.96 -18.14
N ALA A 376 17.30 14.81 -17.58
CA ALA A 376 16.98 13.51 -18.16
C ALA A 376 15.47 13.26 -18.19
N MET A 377 14.73 13.72 -17.17
CA MET A 377 13.27 13.63 -17.13
C MET A 377 12.62 14.47 -18.25
N ALA A 378 13.08 15.70 -18.45
CA ALA A 378 12.60 16.57 -19.52
C ALA A 378 12.92 15.99 -20.91
N ASP A 379 14.13 15.46 -21.11
CA ASP A 379 14.56 14.80 -22.34
C ASP A 379 13.71 13.56 -22.64
N ALA A 380 13.42 12.73 -21.63
CA ALA A 380 12.57 11.55 -21.77
C ALA A 380 11.13 11.94 -22.17
N MET A 381 10.51 12.90 -21.45
CA MET A 381 9.18 13.41 -21.79
C MET A 381 9.13 13.94 -23.23
N TYR A 382 10.09 14.78 -23.61
CA TYR A 382 10.18 15.36 -24.95
C TYR A 382 10.35 14.27 -26.01
N SER A 383 11.26 13.32 -25.79
CA SER A 383 11.57 12.27 -26.76
C SER A 383 10.38 11.33 -27.00
N ILE A 384 9.67 10.91 -25.95
CA ILE A 384 8.48 10.07 -26.11
C ILE A 384 7.38 10.85 -26.86
N CYS A 385 7.19 12.13 -26.55
CA CYS A 385 6.15 12.95 -27.17
C CYS A 385 6.43 13.31 -28.64
N THR A 386 7.70 13.26 -29.09
CA THR A 386 8.11 13.71 -30.43
C THR A 386 8.62 12.61 -31.35
N ASN A 387 8.91 11.41 -30.81
CA ASN A 387 9.39 10.26 -31.56
C ASN A 387 8.34 9.14 -31.57
N ASP A 388 7.61 9.03 -32.68
CA ASP A 388 6.52 8.05 -32.83
C ASP A 388 7.00 6.61 -32.71
N ALA A 389 8.21 6.27 -33.15
CA ALA A 389 8.76 4.92 -33.07
C ALA A 389 9.05 4.53 -31.61
N LEU A 390 9.67 5.43 -30.84
CA LEU A 390 9.92 5.23 -29.41
C LEU A 390 8.61 5.10 -28.63
N TYR A 391 7.66 5.99 -28.90
CA TYR A 391 6.34 5.94 -28.29
C TYR A 391 5.65 4.59 -28.53
N GLN A 392 5.60 4.15 -29.80
CA GLN A 392 4.90 2.93 -30.16
C GLN A 392 5.57 1.69 -29.55
N TYR A 393 6.92 1.66 -29.55
CA TYR A 393 7.67 0.59 -28.91
C TYR A 393 7.35 0.48 -27.40
N LEU A 394 7.47 1.59 -26.65
CA LEU A 394 7.21 1.60 -25.22
C LEU A 394 5.74 1.27 -24.89
N LYS A 395 4.81 1.73 -25.72
CA LYS A 395 3.39 1.43 -25.58
C LYS A 395 3.12 -0.08 -25.72
N ASP A 396 3.59 -0.69 -26.82
CA ASP A 396 3.26 -2.06 -27.16
C ASP A 396 3.99 -3.07 -26.27
N GLU A 397 5.30 -2.88 -26.09
CA GLU A 397 6.11 -3.77 -25.27
C GLU A 397 5.83 -3.58 -23.76
N GLY A 398 5.56 -2.34 -23.35
CA GLY A 398 5.16 -2.05 -21.97
C GLY A 398 3.83 -2.72 -21.60
N LYS A 399 2.82 -2.65 -22.49
CA LYS A 399 1.54 -3.34 -22.27
C LYS A 399 1.71 -4.86 -22.18
N LYS A 400 2.43 -5.47 -23.12
CA LYS A 400 2.71 -6.92 -23.11
C LYS A 400 3.41 -7.35 -21.81
N GLU A 401 4.32 -6.53 -21.30
CA GLU A 401 5.06 -6.82 -20.08
C GLU A 401 4.14 -6.81 -18.85
N VAL A 402 3.33 -5.76 -18.67
CA VAL A 402 2.48 -5.64 -17.47
C VAL A 402 1.34 -6.63 -17.47
N ASP A 403 0.84 -7.08 -18.62
CA ASP A 403 -0.19 -8.13 -18.75
C ASP A 403 0.33 -9.49 -18.20
N GLN A 404 1.65 -9.65 -18.01
CA GLN A 404 2.26 -10.84 -17.38
C GLN A 404 2.47 -10.70 -15.87
N ILE A 405 2.26 -9.51 -15.30
CA ILE A 405 2.43 -9.23 -13.87
C ILE A 405 1.06 -9.34 -13.21
N THR A 406 0.72 -10.53 -12.71
CA THR A 406 -0.63 -10.84 -12.24
C THR A 406 -0.66 -11.19 -10.75
N TRP A 407 -1.80 -10.92 -10.10
CA TRP A 407 -1.99 -11.23 -8.69
C TRP A 407 -2.00 -12.73 -8.39
N GLU A 408 -2.36 -13.59 -9.35
CA GLU A 408 -2.29 -15.04 -9.21
C GLU A 408 -0.83 -15.51 -9.01
N LYS A 409 0.12 -14.92 -9.74
CA LYS A 409 1.56 -15.21 -9.56
C LYS A 409 2.07 -14.72 -8.20
N VAL A 410 1.58 -13.57 -7.75
CA VAL A 410 1.88 -13.04 -6.40
C VAL A 410 1.30 -13.95 -5.34
N GLY A 411 0.03 -14.36 -5.48
CA GLY A 411 -0.62 -15.29 -4.57
C GLY A 411 0.12 -16.63 -4.46
N LEU A 412 0.58 -17.19 -5.57
CA LEU A 412 1.40 -18.41 -5.57
C LEU A 412 2.71 -18.22 -4.79
N LYS A 413 3.39 -17.09 -4.96
CA LYS A 413 4.62 -16.78 -4.23
C LYS A 413 4.36 -16.66 -2.72
N ILE A 414 3.29 -15.97 -2.33
CA ILE A 414 2.89 -15.82 -0.93
C ILE A 414 2.53 -17.18 -0.33
N ARG A 415 1.74 -18.00 -1.04
CA ARG A 415 1.39 -19.37 -0.63
C ARG A 415 2.64 -20.20 -0.32
N ASN A 416 3.63 -20.18 -1.22
CA ASN A 416 4.88 -20.91 -1.01
C ASN A 416 5.66 -20.39 0.22
N LEU A 417 5.62 -19.08 0.49
CA LEU A 417 6.23 -18.50 1.68
C LEU A 417 5.47 -18.88 2.97
N TYR A 418 4.14 -19.02 2.91
CA TYR A 418 3.37 -19.56 4.04
C TYR A 418 3.77 -20.99 4.36
N GLU A 419 3.88 -21.86 3.36
CA GLU A 419 4.32 -23.25 3.54
C GLU A 419 5.73 -23.29 4.15
N LEU A 420 6.67 -22.50 3.62
CA LEU A 420 8.02 -22.38 4.15
C LEU A 420 8.03 -21.93 5.62
N THR A 421 7.23 -20.90 5.93
CA THR A 421 7.13 -20.35 7.29
C THR A 421 6.53 -21.35 8.25
N PHE A 422 5.44 -22.04 7.85
CA PHE A 422 4.79 -23.07 8.62
C PHE A 422 5.77 -24.22 8.94
N HIS A 423 6.49 -24.73 7.94
CA HIS A 423 7.49 -25.77 8.13
C HIS A 423 8.62 -25.35 9.06
N ARG A 424 9.18 -24.15 8.88
CA ARG A 424 10.24 -23.64 9.76
C ARG A 424 9.78 -23.50 11.20
N TYR A 425 8.56 -23.01 11.41
CA TYR A 425 8.01 -22.76 12.74
C TYR A 425 7.82 -24.05 13.55
N TYR A 426 7.35 -25.14 12.92
CA TYR A 426 7.05 -26.38 13.61
C TYR A 426 8.17 -27.44 13.57
N HIS A 427 9.17 -27.30 12.71
CA HIS A 427 10.25 -28.30 12.59
C HIS A 427 11.62 -27.78 13.05
N ASN A 428 11.79 -26.49 13.28
CA ASN A 428 13.03 -25.92 13.81
C ASN A 428 12.92 -25.46 15.28
N ASN A 429 11.77 -25.67 15.91
CA ASN A 429 11.51 -25.57 17.35
C ASN A 429 11.35 -27.02 17.90
#